data_92b8387769b31492b551f291e6765088
#
_entry.id   92b8387769b31492b551f291e6765088
#
_cell.length_a   1.000
_cell.length_b   1.000
_cell.length_c   1.000
_cell.angle_alpha   90.00
_cell.angle_beta   90.00
_cell.angle_gamma   90.00
#
_symmetry.space_group_name_H-M   'P 1'
#
loop_
_entity.id
_entity.type
_entity.pdbx_description
1 polymer ?
#
loop_
_entity_poly.entity_id
_entity_poly.type
_entity_poly.pdbx_seq_one_letter_code
_entity_poly.pdbx_strand_id
1 'polypeptide(L)'
;MSEPLIELRHICKEFPGVRALDNVDFTLEPGEVHILLGENGAGKSTLIKILSGLYHPTSGEIYINGEQQNFIGPKQAEKAGIATIYQELNLCENLDVAENIFIGRLPNRLGCVDKTKLHEMARAALDELNLDYDTHMIVSKMGVAQKQMVEIAKAVSRDTKILIMDEPTAVLTEREIVELFKVIHLLKSRGVGIIYISHRLQELHEIGDRVTVLRDGKYITTVDMKQTTEDDLVTMMVGREIKDKFPARESHIGEVVFRAEHISTADKVRDVSLEVRRGEIVGIAGLVGSGRTEFARAIFGADPRSEGKIFINGEEVNIRSPLDAIQHGLGFVTEERKKDGLVLILPVCENVVLASHKQTSIGPIADLKKQQQIAENYVKEINIKTPSIKQLAVNLSGGNQQKVILAKWMSANSKIIIFDEPTRGIDVGAKAEVYRLMNQLLDDGDCIIMI
;
A
#
# COMPACT_ATOMS: atom_id res chain seq x y z
N MET A 1 21.42 14.87 -28.41
CA MET A 1 20.54 14.38 -27.35
C MET A 1 19.16 14.41 -27.94
N SER A 2 18.38 13.33 -27.83
CA SER A 2 16.98 13.29 -28.24
C SER A 2 16.20 14.30 -27.37
N GLU A 3 15.17 14.88 -27.95
CA GLU A 3 14.27 15.75 -27.19
C GLU A 3 13.46 14.89 -26.22
N PRO A 4 13.34 15.27 -24.93
CA PRO A 4 12.61 14.46 -23.97
C PRO A 4 11.12 14.38 -24.29
N LEU A 5 10.48 13.22 -24.02
CA LEU A 5 9.02 13.04 -24.15
C LEU A 5 8.26 13.92 -23.17
N ILE A 6 8.76 14.04 -21.94
CA ILE A 6 8.22 14.92 -20.88
C ILE A 6 9.34 15.78 -20.35
N GLU A 7 9.04 17.06 -20.14
CA GLU A 7 9.86 17.95 -19.33
C GLU A 7 8.91 18.77 -18.44
N LEU A 8 9.09 18.63 -17.13
CA LEU A 8 8.44 19.43 -16.11
C LEU A 8 9.44 20.43 -15.55
N ARG A 9 9.05 21.70 -15.52
CA ARG A 9 9.89 22.78 -15.01
C ARG A 9 9.21 23.50 -13.86
N HIS A 10 9.87 23.49 -12.70
CA HIS A 10 9.48 24.23 -11.49
C HIS A 10 8.02 24.00 -11.05
N ILE A 11 7.55 22.74 -11.15
CA ILE A 11 6.17 22.39 -10.81
C ILE A 11 5.92 22.59 -9.32
N CYS A 12 4.94 23.44 -9.02
CA CYS A 12 4.40 23.61 -7.67
C CYS A 12 2.93 23.20 -7.63
N LYS A 13 2.49 22.62 -6.50
CA LYS A 13 1.09 22.35 -6.22
C LYS A 13 0.75 22.60 -4.77
N GLU A 14 -0.20 23.52 -4.56
CA GLU A 14 -0.72 23.84 -3.25
C GLU A 14 -2.17 23.38 -3.10
N PHE A 15 -2.48 22.86 -1.94
CA PHE A 15 -3.82 22.57 -1.45
C PHE A 15 -4.06 23.37 -0.17
N PRO A 16 -5.31 23.58 0.27
CA PRO A 16 -5.57 24.27 1.53
C PRO A 16 -4.77 23.68 2.70
N GLY A 17 -3.82 24.46 3.22
CA GLY A 17 -2.95 24.06 4.34
C GLY A 17 -1.76 23.18 4.04
N VAL A 18 -1.54 22.75 2.76
CA VAL A 18 -0.41 21.87 2.40
C VAL A 18 0.16 22.24 1.04
N ARG A 19 1.48 22.40 0.97
CA ARG A 19 2.21 22.45 -0.31
C ARG A 19 2.65 21.02 -0.65
N ALA A 20 1.98 20.41 -1.62
CA ALA A 20 2.21 19.02 -2.01
C ALA A 20 3.38 18.83 -2.98
N LEU A 21 3.68 19.87 -3.81
CA LEU A 21 4.87 19.94 -4.66
C LEU A 21 5.47 21.33 -4.56
N ASP A 22 6.78 21.41 -4.44
CA ASP A 22 7.55 22.64 -4.28
C ASP A 22 8.74 22.63 -5.22
N ASN A 23 8.61 23.31 -6.36
CA ASN A 23 9.65 23.49 -7.36
C ASN A 23 10.25 22.16 -7.88
N VAL A 24 9.39 21.27 -8.38
CA VAL A 24 9.80 19.95 -8.86
C VAL A 24 10.08 19.98 -10.34
N ASP A 25 11.28 19.52 -10.71
CA ASP A 25 11.70 19.28 -12.09
C ASP A 25 11.72 17.78 -12.37
N PHE A 26 11.33 17.38 -13.59
CA PHE A 26 11.32 15.98 -14.01
C PHE A 26 11.45 15.87 -15.53
N THR A 27 12.20 14.88 -16.01
CA THR A 27 12.34 14.59 -17.44
C THR A 27 12.10 13.12 -17.73
N LEU A 28 11.54 12.79 -18.90
CA LEU A 28 11.39 11.42 -19.40
C LEU A 28 11.86 11.34 -20.84
N GLU A 29 12.79 10.41 -21.13
CA GLU A 29 13.32 10.18 -22.47
C GLU A 29 12.50 9.11 -23.23
N PRO A 30 12.54 9.10 -24.59
CA PRO A 30 11.92 8.02 -25.36
C PRO A 30 12.55 6.65 -25.05
N GLY A 31 11.70 5.64 -24.83
CA GLY A 31 12.17 4.28 -24.53
C GLY A 31 12.91 4.15 -23.21
N GLU A 32 12.61 5.02 -22.25
CA GLU A 32 13.13 5.00 -20.90
C GLU A 32 12.11 4.44 -19.91
N VAL A 33 12.56 3.66 -18.94
CA VAL A 33 11.82 3.40 -17.71
C VAL A 33 12.39 4.32 -16.63
N HIS A 34 11.70 5.41 -16.36
CA HIS A 34 12.08 6.39 -15.34
C HIS A 34 11.28 6.12 -14.06
N ILE A 35 11.99 5.80 -13.01
CA ILE A 35 11.41 5.51 -11.70
C ILE A 35 11.14 6.81 -10.96
N LEU A 36 9.94 6.96 -10.42
CA LEU A 36 9.60 8.04 -9.50
C LEU A 36 9.51 7.48 -8.07
N LEU A 37 10.51 7.80 -7.25
CA LEU A 37 10.70 7.24 -5.92
C LEU A 37 10.49 8.29 -4.82
N GLY A 38 10.09 7.86 -3.63
CA GLY A 38 9.91 8.73 -2.45
C GLY A 38 8.97 8.07 -1.44
N GLU A 39 8.99 8.54 -0.20
CA GLU A 39 8.08 8.05 0.85
C GLU A 39 6.62 8.42 0.57
N ASN A 40 5.68 7.86 1.34
CA ASN A 40 4.27 8.23 1.27
C ASN A 40 4.12 9.72 1.67
N GLY A 41 3.41 10.48 0.84
CA GLY A 41 3.31 11.94 1.01
C GLY A 41 4.42 12.75 0.35
N ALA A 42 5.42 12.12 -0.29
CA ALA A 42 6.50 12.82 -0.99
C ALA A 42 6.05 13.60 -2.25
N GLY A 43 4.78 13.50 -2.65
CA GLY A 43 4.24 14.24 -3.80
C GLY A 43 4.08 13.40 -5.08
N LYS A 44 4.50 12.13 -5.12
CA LYS A 44 4.45 11.26 -6.31
C LYS A 44 3.07 11.22 -6.97
N SER A 45 2.04 10.84 -6.22
CA SER A 45 0.66 10.76 -6.75
C SER A 45 0.10 12.12 -7.16
N THR A 46 0.58 13.23 -6.56
CA THR A 46 0.22 14.59 -6.98
C THR A 46 0.85 14.92 -8.34
N LEU A 47 2.11 14.55 -8.54
CA LEU A 47 2.81 14.73 -9.82
C LEU A 47 2.15 13.93 -10.95
N ILE A 48 1.80 12.67 -10.70
CA ILE A 48 1.05 11.84 -11.64
C ILE A 48 -0.31 12.46 -11.99
N LYS A 49 -1.05 12.93 -11.00
CA LYS A 49 -2.36 13.57 -11.23
C LYS A 49 -2.25 14.86 -12.04
N ILE A 50 -1.12 15.56 -11.96
CA ILE A 50 -0.84 16.70 -12.83
C ILE A 50 -0.56 16.22 -14.26
N LEU A 51 0.30 15.22 -14.45
CA LEU A 51 0.62 14.65 -15.76
C LEU A 51 -0.60 14.02 -16.44
N SER A 52 -1.47 13.37 -15.67
CA SER A 52 -2.73 12.80 -16.18
C SER A 52 -3.83 13.84 -16.41
N GLY A 53 -3.58 15.13 -16.13
CA GLY A 53 -4.54 16.21 -16.30
C GLY A 53 -5.68 16.24 -15.28
N LEU A 54 -5.60 15.45 -14.20
CA LEU A 54 -6.57 15.47 -13.10
C LEU A 54 -6.40 16.69 -12.21
N TYR A 55 -5.16 17.17 -12.06
CA TYR A 55 -4.84 18.38 -11.31
C TYR A 55 -4.10 19.36 -12.19
N HIS A 56 -4.36 20.67 -11.96
CA HIS A 56 -3.55 21.72 -12.54
C HIS A 56 -2.41 22.08 -11.57
N PRO A 57 -1.19 22.31 -12.06
CA PRO A 57 -0.15 22.88 -11.22
C PRO A 57 -0.58 24.28 -10.74
N THR A 58 -0.09 24.68 -9.56
CA THR A 58 -0.28 26.07 -9.07
C THR A 58 0.65 27.03 -9.80
N SER A 59 1.86 26.54 -10.14
CA SER A 59 2.85 27.21 -11.00
C SER A 59 3.78 26.19 -11.61
N GLY A 60 4.59 26.60 -12.59
CA GLY A 60 5.49 25.76 -13.36
C GLY A 60 4.94 25.44 -14.76
N GLU A 61 5.73 24.75 -15.54
CA GLU A 61 5.45 24.49 -16.96
C GLU A 61 5.59 22.99 -17.27
N ILE A 62 4.73 22.51 -18.18
CA ILE A 62 4.72 21.12 -18.67
C ILE A 62 5.01 21.16 -20.15
N TYR A 63 6.01 20.40 -20.61
CA TYR A 63 6.33 20.23 -22.01
C TYR A 63 6.19 18.75 -22.40
N ILE A 64 5.57 18.48 -23.54
CA ILE A 64 5.47 17.16 -24.16
C ILE A 64 6.03 17.27 -25.57
N ASN A 65 7.07 16.47 -25.88
CA ASN A 65 7.81 16.55 -27.14
C ASN A 65 8.21 18.01 -27.51
N GLY A 66 8.70 18.79 -26.51
CA GLY A 66 9.09 20.19 -26.68
C GLY A 66 7.96 21.21 -26.76
N GLU A 67 6.72 20.80 -26.85
CA GLU A 67 5.54 21.69 -26.91
C GLU A 67 4.97 21.91 -25.50
N GLN A 68 4.81 23.18 -25.12
CA GLN A 68 4.19 23.54 -23.85
C GLN A 68 2.72 23.10 -23.80
N GLN A 69 2.34 22.41 -22.75
CA GLN A 69 0.99 21.88 -22.55
C GLN A 69 0.31 22.53 -21.33
N ASN A 70 -0.99 22.73 -21.46
CA ASN A 70 -1.82 23.16 -20.34
C ASN A 70 -3.10 22.30 -20.34
N PHE A 71 -3.08 21.20 -19.61
CA PHE A 71 -4.19 20.26 -19.59
C PHE A 71 -5.36 20.82 -18.78
N ILE A 72 -6.53 20.97 -19.41
CA ILE A 72 -7.79 21.32 -18.76
C ILE A 72 -8.47 20.07 -18.17
N GLY A 73 -8.06 18.87 -18.58
CA GLY A 73 -8.59 17.60 -18.09
C GLY A 73 -7.92 16.37 -18.70
N PRO A 74 -8.25 15.17 -18.19
CA PRO A 74 -7.60 13.92 -18.59
C PRO A 74 -7.66 13.60 -20.09
N LYS A 75 -8.75 13.96 -20.75
CA LYS A 75 -8.88 13.73 -22.21
C LYS A 75 -7.81 14.46 -23.04
N GLN A 76 -7.27 15.57 -22.54
CA GLN A 76 -6.21 16.29 -23.26
C GLN A 76 -4.86 15.60 -23.02
N ALA A 77 -4.58 15.11 -21.80
CA ALA A 77 -3.40 14.31 -21.52
C ALA A 77 -3.41 13.01 -22.36
N GLU A 78 -4.57 12.33 -22.47
CA GLU A 78 -4.73 11.17 -23.37
C GLU A 78 -4.42 11.50 -24.82
N LYS A 79 -4.91 12.65 -25.34
CA LYS A 79 -4.61 13.10 -26.71
C LYS A 79 -3.14 13.44 -26.94
N ALA A 80 -2.44 13.86 -25.91
CA ALA A 80 -1.00 14.07 -25.93
C ALA A 80 -0.19 12.76 -25.85
N GLY A 81 -0.87 11.62 -25.78
CA GLY A 81 -0.26 10.29 -25.72
C GLY A 81 0.10 9.80 -24.32
N ILE A 82 -0.47 10.41 -23.26
CA ILE A 82 -0.25 9.98 -21.88
C ILE A 82 -1.36 9.01 -21.45
N ALA A 83 -0.98 7.81 -21.00
CA ALA A 83 -1.87 6.86 -20.38
C ALA A 83 -1.42 6.59 -18.94
N THR A 84 -2.37 6.38 -18.03
CA THR A 84 -2.08 6.12 -16.61
C THR A 84 -2.79 4.86 -16.15
N ILE A 85 -2.01 3.95 -15.55
CA ILE A 85 -2.47 2.78 -14.83
C ILE A 85 -2.36 3.12 -13.35
N TYR A 86 -3.49 3.13 -12.67
CA TYR A 86 -3.57 3.44 -11.24
C TYR A 86 -3.43 2.18 -10.39
N GLN A 87 -3.12 2.36 -9.12
CA GLN A 87 -3.00 1.29 -8.13
C GLN A 87 -4.29 0.44 -8.01
N GLU A 88 -5.46 1.07 -8.13
CA GLU A 88 -6.75 0.38 -8.20
C GLU A 88 -7.13 0.16 -9.67
N LEU A 89 -7.51 -1.07 -10.01
CA LEU A 89 -7.88 -1.44 -11.38
C LEU A 89 -9.17 -0.74 -11.82
N ASN A 90 -9.11 -0.04 -12.96
CA ASN A 90 -10.23 0.70 -13.54
C ASN A 90 -10.90 -0.09 -14.68
N LEU A 91 -11.33 -1.32 -14.37
CA LEU A 91 -12.05 -2.18 -15.30
C LEU A 91 -13.52 -2.37 -14.87
N CYS A 92 -14.39 -2.47 -15.86
CA CYS A 92 -15.79 -2.82 -15.66
C CYS A 92 -15.92 -4.33 -15.54
N GLU A 93 -16.13 -4.86 -14.35
CA GLU A 93 -16.14 -6.30 -14.08
C GLU A 93 -17.23 -7.08 -14.84
N ASN A 94 -18.35 -6.42 -15.17
CA ASN A 94 -19.48 -7.04 -15.87
C ASN A 94 -19.33 -7.04 -17.42
N LEU A 95 -18.29 -6.39 -17.94
CA LEU A 95 -17.98 -6.34 -19.36
C LEU A 95 -16.91 -7.37 -19.71
N ASP A 96 -16.86 -7.74 -21.00
CA ASP A 96 -15.80 -8.61 -21.49
C ASP A 96 -14.48 -7.85 -21.72
N VAL A 97 -13.43 -8.58 -22.06
CA VAL A 97 -12.09 -8.03 -22.31
C VAL A 97 -12.11 -7.00 -23.43
N ALA A 98 -12.79 -7.29 -24.55
CA ALA A 98 -12.83 -6.39 -25.69
C ALA A 98 -13.56 -5.08 -25.38
N GLU A 99 -14.69 -5.17 -24.68
CA GLU A 99 -15.46 -4.00 -24.24
C GLU A 99 -14.64 -3.14 -23.27
N ASN A 100 -13.87 -3.76 -22.35
CA ASN A 100 -12.99 -3.04 -21.43
C ASN A 100 -11.84 -2.32 -22.13
N ILE A 101 -11.15 -2.97 -23.08
CA ILE A 101 -10.04 -2.35 -23.84
C ILE A 101 -10.51 -1.12 -24.60
N PHE A 102 -11.71 -1.18 -25.21
CA PHE A 102 -12.24 -0.12 -26.08
C PHE A 102 -13.36 0.71 -25.45
N ILE A 103 -13.56 0.66 -24.14
CA ILE A 103 -14.57 1.47 -23.46
C ILE A 103 -14.39 2.97 -23.80
N GLY A 104 -15.50 3.62 -24.16
CA GLY A 104 -15.52 5.03 -24.58
C GLY A 104 -15.14 5.27 -26.05
N ARG A 105 -14.77 4.21 -26.83
CA ARG A 105 -14.41 4.28 -28.26
C ARG A 105 -14.82 3.00 -29.02
N LEU A 106 -15.94 2.43 -28.62
CA LEU A 106 -16.49 1.23 -29.24
C LEU A 106 -16.74 1.47 -30.73
N PRO A 107 -16.32 0.55 -31.65
CA PRO A 107 -16.59 0.67 -33.05
C PRO A 107 -18.10 0.65 -33.30
N ASN A 108 -18.59 1.55 -34.15
CA ASN A 108 -20.01 1.76 -34.38
C ASN A 108 -20.33 1.55 -35.85
N ARG A 109 -21.42 0.83 -36.15
CA ARG A 109 -21.97 0.68 -37.46
C ARG A 109 -23.49 0.95 -37.42
N LEU A 110 -23.94 1.97 -38.09
CA LEU A 110 -25.35 2.38 -38.15
C LEU A 110 -26.01 2.62 -36.79
N GLY A 111 -25.26 3.18 -35.82
CA GLY A 111 -25.76 3.46 -34.46
C GLY A 111 -25.68 2.29 -33.48
N CYS A 112 -25.25 1.10 -33.90
CA CYS A 112 -25.05 -0.06 -33.08
C CYS A 112 -23.56 -0.40 -32.95
N VAL A 113 -23.14 -1.00 -31.81
CA VAL A 113 -21.77 -1.48 -31.62
C VAL A 113 -21.49 -2.64 -32.60
N ASP A 114 -20.42 -2.51 -33.38
CA ASP A 114 -19.92 -3.58 -34.23
C ASP A 114 -19.08 -4.55 -33.40
N LYS A 115 -19.72 -5.58 -32.86
CA LYS A 115 -19.07 -6.55 -31.98
C LYS A 115 -17.95 -7.33 -32.65
N THR A 116 -18.13 -7.73 -33.93
CA THR A 116 -17.09 -8.46 -34.67
C THR A 116 -15.82 -7.63 -34.77
N LYS A 117 -15.95 -6.38 -35.22
CA LYS A 117 -14.83 -5.45 -35.32
C LYS A 117 -14.20 -5.15 -33.96
N LEU A 118 -15.02 -5.08 -32.89
CA LEU A 118 -14.55 -4.84 -31.54
C LEU A 118 -13.59 -5.96 -31.07
N HIS A 119 -13.99 -7.22 -31.25
CA HIS A 119 -13.17 -8.37 -30.85
C HIS A 119 -11.93 -8.54 -31.73
N GLU A 120 -12.00 -8.22 -33.03
CA GLU A 120 -10.82 -8.20 -33.92
C GLU A 120 -9.80 -7.14 -33.47
N MET A 121 -10.25 -5.94 -33.17
CA MET A 121 -9.37 -4.89 -32.61
C MET A 121 -8.78 -5.26 -31.25
N ALA A 122 -9.58 -5.89 -30.39
CA ALA A 122 -9.10 -6.32 -29.06
C ALA A 122 -8.07 -7.46 -29.19
N ARG A 123 -8.27 -8.40 -30.14
CA ARG A 123 -7.28 -9.44 -30.41
C ARG A 123 -5.97 -8.83 -30.88
N ALA A 124 -6.01 -7.88 -31.81
CA ALA A 124 -4.81 -7.18 -32.28
C ALA A 124 -4.07 -6.48 -31.14
N ALA A 125 -4.79 -5.77 -30.23
CA ALA A 125 -4.18 -5.09 -29.09
C ALA A 125 -3.53 -6.07 -28.08
N LEU A 126 -4.13 -7.26 -27.86
CA LEU A 126 -3.55 -8.29 -27.02
C LEU A 126 -2.34 -8.96 -27.69
N ASP A 127 -2.40 -9.22 -29.00
CA ASP A 127 -1.30 -9.81 -29.78
C ASP A 127 -0.07 -8.89 -29.81
N GLU A 128 -0.28 -7.57 -29.84
CA GLU A 128 0.81 -6.60 -29.70
C GLU A 128 1.60 -6.74 -28.41
N LEU A 129 0.97 -7.21 -27.34
CA LEU A 129 1.59 -7.43 -26.03
C LEU A 129 1.97 -8.91 -25.78
N ASN A 130 1.81 -9.77 -26.80
CA ASN A 130 1.99 -11.22 -26.70
C ASN A 130 1.09 -11.88 -25.62
N LEU A 131 -0.15 -11.38 -25.46
CA LEU A 131 -1.12 -11.85 -24.50
C LEU A 131 -2.18 -12.74 -25.20
N ASP A 132 -2.28 -13.99 -24.75
CA ASP A 132 -3.26 -14.95 -25.28
C ASP A 132 -4.47 -15.05 -24.34
N TYR A 133 -5.32 -14.01 -24.34
CA TYR A 133 -6.57 -13.99 -23.57
C TYR A 133 -7.78 -14.05 -24.51
N ASP A 134 -8.83 -14.78 -24.09
CA ASP A 134 -10.11 -14.77 -24.78
C ASP A 134 -10.78 -13.38 -24.68
N THR A 135 -10.97 -12.72 -25.81
CA THR A 135 -11.59 -11.39 -25.88
C THR A 135 -13.04 -11.35 -25.41
N HIS A 136 -13.74 -12.50 -25.37
CA HIS A 136 -15.11 -12.67 -24.88
C HIS A 136 -15.19 -12.99 -23.37
N MET A 137 -14.04 -13.23 -22.71
CA MET A 137 -14.04 -13.53 -21.30
C MET A 137 -14.50 -12.33 -20.49
N ILE A 138 -15.46 -12.53 -19.57
CA ILE A 138 -15.94 -11.50 -18.64
C ILE A 138 -14.86 -11.23 -17.59
N VAL A 139 -14.52 -9.95 -17.40
CA VAL A 139 -13.39 -9.52 -16.56
C VAL A 139 -13.52 -9.97 -15.10
N SER A 140 -14.74 -10.09 -14.54
CA SER A 140 -14.93 -10.61 -13.19
C SER A 140 -14.41 -12.04 -12.97
N LYS A 141 -14.27 -12.84 -14.03
CA LYS A 141 -13.76 -14.22 -14.00
C LYS A 141 -12.23 -14.30 -14.10
N MET A 142 -11.57 -13.19 -14.36
CA MET A 142 -10.13 -13.12 -14.54
C MET A 142 -9.40 -12.98 -13.20
N GLY A 143 -8.22 -13.58 -13.10
CA GLY A 143 -7.29 -13.33 -12.00
C GLY A 143 -6.75 -11.89 -12.02
N VAL A 144 -6.22 -11.43 -10.89
CA VAL A 144 -5.76 -10.03 -10.73
C VAL A 144 -4.67 -9.66 -11.75
N ALA A 145 -3.71 -10.54 -11.97
CA ALA A 145 -2.66 -10.32 -12.97
C ALA A 145 -3.21 -10.20 -14.39
N GLN A 146 -4.18 -11.03 -14.76
CA GLN A 146 -4.82 -10.95 -16.07
C GLN A 146 -5.57 -9.62 -16.24
N LYS A 147 -6.29 -9.17 -15.20
CA LYS A 147 -6.95 -7.85 -15.16
C LYS A 147 -5.92 -6.72 -15.36
N GLN A 148 -4.76 -6.81 -14.71
CA GLN A 148 -3.67 -5.84 -14.88
C GLN A 148 -3.19 -5.79 -16.34
N MET A 149 -3.00 -6.94 -16.98
CA MET A 149 -2.60 -7.00 -18.40
C MET A 149 -3.67 -6.44 -19.36
N VAL A 150 -4.95 -6.65 -19.06
CA VAL A 150 -6.05 -6.04 -19.81
C VAL A 150 -6.03 -4.51 -19.66
N GLU A 151 -5.70 -3.97 -18.49
CA GLU A 151 -5.58 -2.53 -18.28
C GLU A 151 -4.39 -1.94 -19.05
N ILE A 152 -3.26 -2.66 -19.11
CA ILE A 152 -2.12 -2.27 -19.95
C ILE A 152 -2.52 -2.29 -21.43
N ALA A 153 -3.20 -3.35 -21.91
CA ALA A 153 -3.69 -3.43 -23.29
C ALA A 153 -4.64 -2.28 -23.62
N LYS A 154 -5.56 -1.92 -22.72
CA LYS A 154 -6.44 -0.76 -22.82
C LYS A 154 -5.65 0.54 -22.95
N ALA A 155 -4.60 0.73 -22.14
CA ALA A 155 -3.73 1.90 -22.18
C ALA A 155 -3.00 1.99 -23.54
N VAL A 156 -2.30 0.92 -23.93
CA VAL A 156 -1.43 0.89 -25.12
C VAL A 156 -2.25 0.99 -26.43
N SER A 157 -3.47 0.43 -26.47
CA SER A 157 -4.36 0.51 -27.64
C SER A 157 -4.79 1.94 -28.02
N ARG A 158 -4.26 2.98 -27.38
CA ARG A 158 -4.56 4.41 -27.60
C ARG A 158 -3.39 5.19 -28.23
N ASP A 159 -2.47 4.53 -28.91
CA ASP A 159 -1.25 5.17 -29.45
C ASP A 159 -0.44 5.89 -28.37
N THR A 160 -0.25 5.21 -27.25
CA THR A 160 0.38 5.73 -26.04
C THR A 160 1.88 5.89 -26.27
N LYS A 161 2.39 7.10 -26.04
CA LYS A 161 3.83 7.42 -26.05
C LYS A 161 4.42 7.43 -24.67
N ILE A 162 3.60 7.74 -23.67
CA ILE A 162 3.98 7.88 -22.27
C ILE A 162 3.03 7.04 -21.42
N LEU A 163 3.57 6.06 -20.71
CA LEU A 163 2.81 5.19 -19.82
C LEU A 163 3.21 5.42 -18.37
N ILE A 164 2.27 5.81 -17.55
CA ILE A 164 2.46 5.97 -16.09
C ILE A 164 1.90 4.73 -15.41
N MET A 165 2.71 4.08 -14.57
CA MET A 165 2.34 2.91 -13.79
C MET A 165 2.50 3.20 -12.30
N ASP A 166 1.39 3.26 -11.57
CA ASP A 166 1.37 3.54 -10.12
C ASP A 166 1.18 2.23 -9.33
N GLU A 167 2.27 1.72 -8.76
CA GLU A 167 2.36 0.46 -7.99
C GLU A 167 1.75 -0.77 -8.70
N PRO A 168 2.13 -1.07 -9.95
CA PRO A 168 1.46 -2.11 -10.73
C PRO A 168 1.71 -3.54 -10.20
N THR A 169 2.67 -3.73 -9.32
CA THR A 169 3.08 -5.04 -8.74
C THR A 169 2.53 -5.30 -7.35
N ALA A 170 1.79 -4.35 -6.75
CA ALA A 170 1.39 -4.42 -5.35
C ALA A 170 0.63 -5.70 -4.95
N VAL A 171 -0.12 -6.29 -5.89
CA VAL A 171 -0.97 -7.47 -5.67
C VAL A 171 -0.57 -8.69 -6.52
N LEU A 172 0.59 -8.61 -7.20
CA LEU A 172 1.09 -9.65 -8.09
C LEU A 172 2.03 -10.62 -7.38
N THR A 173 2.00 -11.89 -7.78
CA THR A 173 3.00 -12.89 -7.41
C THR A 173 4.30 -12.68 -8.19
N GLU A 174 5.43 -13.22 -7.71
CA GLU A 174 6.73 -13.13 -8.38
C GLU A 174 6.70 -13.59 -9.85
N ARG A 175 5.95 -14.65 -10.16
CA ARG A 175 5.79 -15.14 -11.54
C ARG A 175 5.05 -14.14 -12.42
N GLU A 176 4.02 -13.51 -11.88
CA GLU A 176 3.23 -12.50 -12.60
C GLU A 176 4.00 -11.21 -12.81
N ILE A 177 4.89 -10.84 -11.87
CA ILE A 177 5.81 -9.71 -12.01
C ILE A 177 6.76 -9.92 -13.19
N VAL A 178 7.31 -11.12 -13.35
CA VAL A 178 8.16 -11.44 -14.50
C VAL A 178 7.43 -11.25 -15.84
N GLU A 179 6.15 -11.65 -15.91
CA GLU A 179 5.35 -11.44 -17.13
C GLU A 179 5.07 -9.95 -17.38
N LEU A 180 4.78 -9.17 -16.34
CA LEU A 180 4.65 -7.72 -16.44
C LEU A 180 5.94 -7.07 -16.96
N PHE A 181 7.10 -7.50 -16.47
CA PHE A 181 8.40 -6.94 -16.90
C PHE A 181 8.70 -7.23 -18.36
N LYS A 182 8.30 -8.39 -18.89
CA LYS A 182 8.40 -8.67 -20.34
C LYS A 182 7.60 -7.66 -21.15
N VAL A 183 6.39 -7.31 -20.70
CA VAL A 183 5.54 -6.31 -21.36
C VAL A 183 6.18 -4.92 -21.26
N ILE A 184 6.72 -4.53 -20.12
CA ILE A 184 7.45 -3.27 -19.91
C ILE A 184 8.65 -3.19 -20.89
N HIS A 185 9.48 -4.23 -20.95
CA HIS A 185 10.62 -4.26 -21.88
C HIS A 185 10.19 -4.19 -23.35
N LEU A 186 9.08 -4.84 -23.71
CA LEU A 186 8.52 -4.75 -25.05
C LEU A 186 8.09 -3.31 -25.39
N LEU A 187 7.38 -2.64 -24.49
CA LEU A 187 6.93 -1.25 -24.68
C LEU A 187 8.11 -0.29 -24.76
N LYS A 188 9.10 -0.45 -23.87
CA LYS A 188 10.36 0.29 -23.89
C LYS A 188 11.06 0.15 -25.26
N SER A 189 11.17 -1.07 -25.79
CA SER A 189 11.83 -1.33 -27.09
C SER A 189 11.11 -0.66 -28.27
N ARG A 190 9.82 -0.32 -28.13
CA ARG A 190 9.02 0.43 -29.10
C ARG A 190 9.11 1.95 -28.92
N GLY A 191 9.93 2.43 -27.99
CA GLY A 191 10.12 3.85 -27.74
C GLY A 191 9.10 4.47 -26.80
N VAL A 192 8.23 3.68 -26.14
CA VAL A 192 7.32 4.20 -25.11
C VAL A 192 8.14 4.58 -23.87
N GLY A 193 7.99 5.84 -23.43
CA GLY A 193 8.54 6.28 -22.15
C GLY A 193 7.64 5.84 -21.00
N ILE A 194 8.22 5.26 -19.96
CA ILE A 194 7.47 4.69 -18.84
C ILE A 194 7.86 5.39 -17.55
N ILE A 195 6.89 5.97 -16.84
CA ILE A 195 7.06 6.44 -15.47
C ILE A 195 6.58 5.32 -14.55
N TYR A 196 7.49 4.76 -13.76
CA TYR A 196 7.20 3.60 -12.92
C TYR A 196 7.31 3.97 -11.44
N ILE A 197 6.26 3.69 -10.66
CA ILE A 197 6.25 3.90 -9.22
C ILE A 197 6.10 2.57 -8.53
N SER A 198 7.03 2.27 -7.64
CA SER A 198 6.96 1.13 -6.74
C SER A 198 7.68 1.46 -5.43
N HIS A 199 7.27 0.79 -4.36
CA HIS A 199 7.99 0.80 -3.10
C HIS A 199 8.85 -0.47 -2.89
N ARG A 200 8.85 -1.40 -3.86
CA ARG A 200 9.66 -2.62 -3.88
C ARG A 200 11.00 -2.33 -4.57
N LEU A 201 12.02 -1.97 -3.79
CA LEU A 201 13.32 -1.52 -4.32
C LEU A 201 14.00 -2.55 -5.21
N GLN A 202 13.83 -3.86 -4.93
CA GLN A 202 14.42 -4.94 -5.73
C GLN A 202 13.93 -4.92 -7.19
N GLU A 203 12.65 -4.62 -7.42
CA GLU A 203 12.08 -4.53 -8.76
C GLU A 203 12.69 -3.40 -9.59
N LEU A 204 13.08 -2.30 -8.93
CA LEU A 204 13.53 -1.09 -9.60
C LEU A 204 14.85 -1.29 -10.33
N HIS A 205 15.75 -2.12 -9.79
CA HIS A 205 17.02 -2.44 -10.44
C HIS A 205 16.88 -3.29 -11.70
N GLU A 206 15.80 -4.08 -11.78
CA GLU A 206 15.56 -4.95 -12.93
C GLU A 206 15.07 -4.18 -14.16
N ILE A 207 14.20 -3.17 -13.96
CA ILE A 207 13.53 -2.50 -15.08
C ILE A 207 13.98 -1.06 -15.31
N GLY A 208 14.49 -0.36 -14.26
CA GLY A 208 14.73 1.06 -14.27
C GLY A 208 16.01 1.49 -14.98
N ASP A 209 15.96 2.61 -15.69
CA ASP A 209 17.13 3.26 -16.26
C ASP A 209 17.63 4.39 -15.35
N ARG A 210 16.74 5.33 -15.01
CA ARG A 210 17.01 6.43 -14.07
C ARG A 210 15.95 6.46 -12.97
N VAL A 211 16.31 7.06 -11.85
CA VAL A 211 15.38 7.28 -10.74
C VAL A 211 15.42 8.73 -10.30
N THR A 212 14.24 9.35 -10.21
CA THR A 212 14.04 10.64 -9.56
C THR A 212 13.47 10.42 -8.17
N VAL A 213 14.16 10.98 -7.18
CA VAL A 213 13.74 10.89 -5.77
C VAL A 213 13.04 12.18 -5.36
N LEU A 214 11.80 12.04 -4.86
CA LEU A 214 11.05 13.12 -4.21
C LEU A 214 11.02 12.90 -2.70
N ARG A 215 11.12 13.99 -1.95
CA ARG A 215 10.96 14.01 -0.48
C ARG A 215 10.29 15.30 -0.03
N ASP A 216 9.24 15.18 0.79
CA ASP A 216 8.48 16.33 1.34
C ASP A 216 8.01 17.31 0.26
N GLY A 217 7.58 16.80 -0.89
CA GLY A 217 7.12 17.58 -2.04
C GLY A 217 8.22 18.21 -2.89
N LYS A 218 9.50 17.93 -2.62
CA LYS A 218 10.65 18.51 -3.32
C LYS A 218 11.40 17.49 -4.14
N TYR A 219 11.98 17.95 -5.24
CA TYR A 219 12.99 17.23 -5.98
C TYR A 219 14.28 17.13 -5.15
N ILE A 220 14.82 15.93 -5.01
CA ILE A 220 16.07 15.68 -4.31
C ILE A 220 17.20 15.46 -5.31
N THR A 221 17.04 14.48 -6.19
CA THR A 221 18.04 14.14 -7.20
C THR A 221 17.44 13.22 -8.26
N THR A 222 18.11 13.14 -9.42
CA THR A 222 17.91 12.10 -10.43
C THR A 222 19.24 11.38 -10.63
N VAL A 223 19.26 10.05 -10.52
CA VAL A 223 20.45 9.22 -10.63
C VAL A 223 20.21 8.04 -11.58
N ASP A 224 21.30 7.48 -12.10
CA ASP A 224 21.30 6.27 -12.93
C ASP A 224 21.10 5.04 -12.02
N MET A 225 20.12 4.19 -12.33
CA MET A 225 19.85 3.00 -11.54
C MET A 225 21.02 2.01 -11.49
N LYS A 226 21.80 1.91 -12.56
CA LYS A 226 22.96 0.99 -12.63
C LYS A 226 24.10 1.38 -11.70
N GLN A 227 24.15 2.65 -11.28
CA GLN A 227 25.23 3.21 -10.45
C GLN A 227 24.79 3.42 -8.99
N THR A 228 23.55 3.06 -8.65
CA THR A 228 22.94 3.37 -7.35
C THR A 228 22.57 2.08 -6.63
N THR A 229 22.89 1.96 -5.36
CA THR A 229 22.48 0.82 -4.53
C THR A 229 21.11 1.03 -3.88
N GLU A 230 20.47 -0.05 -3.41
CA GLU A 230 19.22 0.07 -2.64
C GLU A 230 19.37 0.94 -1.39
N ASP A 231 20.51 0.86 -0.71
CA ASP A 231 20.79 1.64 0.51
C ASP A 231 20.96 3.14 0.20
N ASP A 232 21.54 3.46 -0.97
CA ASP A 232 21.62 4.84 -1.45
C ASP A 232 20.21 5.40 -1.71
N LEU A 233 19.35 4.62 -2.39
CA LEU A 233 17.96 5.01 -2.65
C LEU A 233 17.20 5.26 -1.36
N VAL A 234 17.32 4.36 -0.39
CA VAL A 234 16.69 4.52 0.94
C VAL A 234 17.19 5.78 1.63
N THR A 235 18.50 6.04 1.59
CA THR A 235 19.09 7.23 2.19
C THR A 235 18.58 8.52 1.54
N MET A 236 18.48 8.55 0.20
CA MET A 236 17.92 9.69 -0.53
C MET A 236 16.44 9.93 -0.20
N MET A 237 15.63 8.86 -0.08
CA MET A 237 14.21 8.93 0.26
C MET A 237 13.98 9.46 1.68
N VAL A 238 14.70 8.92 2.65
CA VAL A 238 14.49 9.20 4.10
C VAL A 238 15.29 10.43 4.55
N GLY A 239 16.37 10.75 3.85
CA GLY A 239 17.27 11.89 4.17
C GLY A 239 18.29 11.62 5.27
N ARG A 240 18.39 10.39 5.71
CA ARG A 240 19.39 9.90 6.68
C ARG A 240 19.71 8.44 6.40
N GLU A 241 20.90 8.00 6.72
CA GLU A 241 21.23 6.58 6.71
C GLU A 241 20.33 5.84 7.71
N ILE A 242 19.69 4.77 7.25
CA ILE A 242 19.02 3.82 8.12
C ILE A 242 20.04 2.73 8.44
N LYS A 243 20.86 2.96 9.48
CA LYS A 243 21.93 2.02 9.89
C LYS A 243 21.39 0.66 10.30
N ASP A 244 20.17 0.61 10.87
CA ASP A 244 19.54 -0.62 11.34
C ASP A 244 18.11 -0.71 10.78
N LYS A 245 17.95 -1.39 9.63
CA LYS A 245 16.62 -1.74 9.09
C LYS A 245 15.85 -2.63 10.07
N PHE A 246 16.57 -3.50 10.77
CA PHE A 246 16.07 -4.38 11.83
C PHE A 246 16.89 -4.12 13.09
N PRO A 247 16.40 -3.28 14.02
CA PRO A 247 17.14 -2.97 15.25
C PRO A 247 17.47 -4.26 16.02
N ALA A 248 18.76 -4.47 16.26
CA ALA A 248 19.22 -5.61 17.06
C ALA A 248 18.64 -5.51 18.48
N ARG A 249 18.31 -6.64 19.08
CA ARG A 249 17.79 -6.75 20.42
C ARG A 249 18.48 -7.92 21.15
N GLU A 250 18.79 -7.71 22.42
CA GLU A 250 19.08 -8.80 23.33
C GLU A 250 17.76 -9.40 23.83
N SER A 251 17.49 -10.65 23.46
CA SER A 251 16.22 -11.29 23.83
C SER A 251 16.31 -11.91 25.22
N HIS A 252 15.40 -11.50 26.11
CA HIS A 252 15.21 -12.12 27.43
C HIS A 252 13.89 -12.89 27.41
N ILE A 253 13.95 -14.15 26.97
CA ILE A 253 12.78 -15.01 26.86
C ILE A 253 12.48 -15.63 28.22
N GLY A 254 11.24 -15.44 28.70
CA GLY A 254 10.75 -15.91 29.97
C GLY A 254 9.88 -17.16 29.88
N GLU A 255 8.90 -17.24 30.77
CA GLU A 255 7.89 -18.31 30.88
C GLU A 255 6.88 -18.26 29.74
N VAL A 256 6.14 -19.36 29.50
CA VAL A 256 5.03 -19.41 28.53
C VAL A 256 3.87 -18.57 29.06
N VAL A 257 3.50 -17.55 28.30
CA VAL A 257 2.40 -16.63 28.62
C VAL A 257 1.13 -16.97 27.84
N PHE A 258 1.29 -17.39 26.58
CA PHE A 258 0.19 -17.74 25.72
C PHE A 258 0.38 -19.13 25.12
N ARG A 259 -0.68 -19.92 25.09
CA ARG A 259 -0.69 -21.22 24.42
C ARG A 259 -2.05 -21.46 23.79
N ALA A 260 -2.04 -21.79 22.51
CA ALA A 260 -3.17 -22.26 21.77
C ALA A 260 -2.96 -23.74 21.40
N GLU A 261 -3.90 -24.61 21.69
CA GLU A 261 -3.81 -26.04 21.43
C GLU A 261 -4.92 -26.52 20.50
N HIS A 262 -4.53 -27.24 19.46
CA HIS A 262 -5.46 -27.94 18.54
C HIS A 262 -6.53 -27.03 17.94
N ILE A 263 -6.15 -25.80 17.59
CA ILE A 263 -7.10 -24.82 17.02
C ILE A 263 -7.52 -25.26 15.63
N SER A 264 -8.83 -25.37 15.44
CA SER A 264 -9.46 -25.64 14.14
C SER A 264 -10.59 -24.65 13.87
N THR A 265 -10.81 -24.36 12.58
CA THR A 265 -11.96 -23.57 12.10
C THR A 265 -12.75 -24.41 11.08
N ALA A 266 -13.95 -23.97 10.70
CA ALA A 266 -14.77 -24.69 9.74
C ALA A 266 -14.09 -24.84 8.36
N ASP A 267 -13.30 -23.84 7.95
CA ASP A 267 -12.85 -23.72 6.56
C ASP A 267 -11.37 -24.06 6.35
N LYS A 268 -10.44 -23.35 7.03
CA LYS A 268 -9.01 -23.34 6.62
C LYS A 268 -8.03 -23.86 7.66
N VAL A 269 -8.27 -23.57 8.94
CA VAL A 269 -7.33 -23.93 10.02
C VAL A 269 -7.66 -25.34 10.50
N ARG A 270 -6.63 -26.19 10.60
CA ARG A 270 -6.81 -27.58 11.04
C ARG A 270 -5.70 -27.96 11.99
N ASP A 271 -6.05 -28.20 13.26
CA ASP A 271 -5.18 -28.75 14.29
C ASP A 271 -3.86 -27.98 14.48
N VAL A 272 -3.95 -26.66 14.62
CA VAL A 272 -2.78 -25.79 14.79
C VAL A 272 -2.56 -25.49 16.26
N SER A 273 -1.32 -25.70 16.74
CA SER A 273 -0.90 -25.38 18.10
C SER A 273 0.26 -24.38 18.09
N LEU A 274 0.28 -23.48 19.06
CA LEU A 274 1.28 -22.41 19.19
C LEU A 274 1.54 -22.11 20.67
N GLU A 275 2.80 -21.93 21.05
CA GLU A 275 3.20 -21.36 22.35
C GLU A 275 3.98 -20.08 22.14
N VAL A 276 3.79 -19.10 23.05
CA VAL A 276 4.54 -17.84 23.06
C VAL A 276 4.97 -17.52 24.48
N ARG A 277 6.23 -17.16 24.64
CA ARG A 277 6.84 -16.85 25.92
C ARG A 277 6.92 -15.34 26.13
N ARG A 278 7.06 -14.93 27.37
CA ARG A 278 7.30 -13.54 27.74
C ARG A 278 8.54 -13.01 27.03
N GLY A 279 8.43 -11.82 26.44
CA GLY A 279 9.52 -11.18 25.71
C GLY A 279 9.90 -11.88 24.40
N GLU A 280 9.06 -12.75 23.85
CA GLU A 280 9.31 -13.50 22.61
C GLU A 280 8.50 -12.95 21.44
N ILE A 281 9.10 -13.00 20.24
CA ILE A 281 8.37 -12.89 18.96
C ILE A 281 8.30 -14.29 18.34
N VAL A 282 7.10 -14.78 18.14
CA VAL A 282 6.87 -16.02 17.37
C VAL A 282 6.33 -15.67 16.00
N GLY A 283 7.08 -16.03 14.94
CA GLY A 283 6.68 -15.81 13.55
C GLY A 283 5.87 -16.98 13.00
N ILE A 284 4.72 -16.70 12.38
CA ILE A 284 3.91 -17.67 11.63
C ILE A 284 4.18 -17.47 10.14
N ALA A 285 4.96 -18.36 9.54
CA ALA A 285 5.30 -18.31 8.11
C ALA A 285 4.39 -19.23 7.29
N GLY A 286 4.13 -18.86 6.03
CA GLY A 286 3.35 -19.67 5.10
C GLY A 286 2.98 -18.89 3.83
N LEU A 287 2.50 -19.61 2.82
CA LEU A 287 2.04 -19.02 1.57
C LEU A 287 0.76 -18.21 1.75
N VAL A 288 0.47 -17.31 0.81
CA VAL A 288 -0.81 -16.60 0.75
C VAL A 288 -1.95 -17.62 0.68
N GLY A 289 -2.96 -17.45 1.53
CA GLY A 289 -4.09 -18.37 1.62
C GLY A 289 -3.86 -19.63 2.46
N SER A 290 -2.71 -19.77 3.15
CA SER A 290 -2.40 -20.92 4.01
C SER A 290 -3.17 -20.94 5.35
N GLY A 291 -3.98 -19.93 5.67
CA GLY A 291 -4.78 -19.89 6.88
C GLY A 291 -4.15 -19.13 8.06
N ARG A 292 -3.04 -18.40 7.87
CA ARG A 292 -2.35 -17.65 8.92
C ARG A 292 -3.25 -16.60 9.57
N THR A 293 -3.83 -15.71 8.78
CA THR A 293 -4.77 -14.69 9.24
C THR A 293 -6.01 -15.29 9.88
N GLU A 294 -6.56 -16.37 9.32
CA GLU A 294 -7.71 -17.08 9.87
C GLU A 294 -7.38 -17.71 11.23
N PHE A 295 -6.17 -18.24 11.43
CA PHE A 295 -5.70 -18.71 12.73
C PHE A 295 -5.61 -17.56 13.75
N ALA A 296 -4.99 -16.44 13.37
CA ALA A 296 -4.91 -15.24 14.22
C ALA A 296 -6.30 -14.72 14.63
N ARG A 297 -7.22 -14.64 13.67
CA ARG A 297 -8.60 -14.23 13.91
C ARG A 297 -9.36 -15.20 14.84
N ALA A 298 -9.10 -16.50 14.70
CA ALA A 298 -9.71 -17.53 15.53
C ALA A 298 -9.23 -17.47 17.00
N ILE A 299 -7.94 -17.26 17.24
CA ILE A 299 -7.39 -17.11 18.61
C ILE A 299 -7.80 -15.79 19.26
N PHE A 300 -8.03 -14.74 18.46
CA PHE A 300 -8.54 -13.44 18.92
C PHE A 300 -10.07 -13.44 19.10
N GLY A 301 -10.77 -14.49 18.68
CA GLY A 301 -12.23 -14.58 18.76
C GLY A 301 -12.98 -13.69 17.75
N ALA A 302 -12.29 -13.22 16.69
CA ALA A 302 -12.91 -12.52 15.58
C ALA A 302 -13.66 -13.48 14.64
N ASP A 303 -13.14 -14.69 14.48
CA ASP A 303 -13.79 -15.78 13.76
C ASP A 303 -14.06 -16.97 14.71
N PRO A 304 -15.16 -17.73 14.50
CA PRO A 304 -15.51 -18.84 15.39
C PRO A 304 -14.51 -20.00 15.24
N ARG A 305 -14.09 -20.56 16.37
CA ARG A 305 -13.37 -21.82 16.43
C ARG A 305 -14.34 -22.99 16.42
N SER A 306 -14.01 -24.06 15.71
CA SER A 306 -14.73 -25.36 15.82
C SER A 306 -14.17 -26.22 16.95
N GLU A 307 -12.84 -26.18 17.16
CA GLU A 307 -12.12 -26.97 18.17
C GLU A 307 -10.93 -26.19 18.73
N GLY A 308 -10.37 -26.70 19.82
CA GLY A 308 -9.13 -26.21 20.45
C GLY A 308 -9.35 -25.39 21.69
N LYS A 309 -8.25 -25.21 22.43
CA LYS A 309 -8.20 -24.50 23.72
C LYS A 309 -7.17 -23.40 23.70
N ILE A 310 -7.42 -22.37 24.49
CA ILE A 310 -6.46 -21.26 24.69
C ILE A 310 -6.13 -21.18 26.18
N PHE A 311 -4.86 -20.98 26.47
CA PHE A 311 -4.35 -20.79 27.82
C PHE A 311 -3.58 -19.47 27.88
N ILE A 312 -3.79 -18.71 28.95
CA ILE A 312 -3.07 -17.46 29.23
C ILE A 312 -2.54 -17.56 30.65
N ASN A 313 -1.23 -17.39 30.81
CA ASN A 313 -0.51 -17.59 32.09
C ASN A 313 -0.81 -18.94 32.76
N GLY A 314 -1.00 -20.00 31.95
CA GLY A 314 -1.29 -21.35 32.40
C GLY A 314 -2.76 -21.66 32.68
N GLU A 315 -3.64 -20.66 32.66
CA GLU A 315 -5.09 -20.85 32.89
C GLU A 315 -5.86 -20.99 31.57
N GLU A 316 -6.76 -21.97 31.48
CA GLU A 316 -7.64 -22.12 30.31
C GLU A 316 -8.65 -20.99 30.26
N VAL A 317 -8.69 -20.26 29.12
CA VAL A 317 -9.59 -19.12 28.90
C VAL A 317 -10.53 -19.37 27.71
N ASN A 318 -11.75 -18.86 27.83
CA ASN A 318 -12.75 -19.02 26.78
C ASN A 318 -12.93 -17.71 26.00
N ILE A 319 -12.23 -17.60 24.89
CA ILE A 319 -12.31 -16.44 23.99
C ILE A 319 -13.29 -16.76 22.87
N ARG A 320 -14.46 -16.13 22.84
CA ARG A 320 -15.50 -16.27 21.81
C ARG A 320 -15.74 -14.99 21.02
N SER A 321 -15.20 -13.89 21.49
CA SER A 321 -15.33 -12.58 20.86
C SER A 321 -14.06 -11.75 21.05
N PRO A 322 -13.83 -10.72 20.21
CA PRO A 322 -12.74 -9.76 20.42
C PRO A 322 -12.79 -9.08 21.80
N LEU A 323 -13.98 -8.90 22.37
CA LEU A 323 -14.12 -8.32 23.71
C LEU A 323 -13.56 -9.25 24.80
N ASP A 324 -13.74 -10.56 24.68
CA ASP A 324 -13.13 -11.54 25.59
C ASP A 324 -11.60 -11.50 25.46
N ALA A 325 -11.09 -11.45 24.21
CA ALA A 325 -9.65 -11.35 23.96
C ALA A 325 -9.04 -10.12 24.62
N ILE A 326 -9.67 -8.94 24.46
CA ILE A 326 -9.23 -7.70 25.10
C ILE A 326 -9.22 -7.82 26.63
N GLN A 327 -10.23 -8.45 27.23
CA GLN A 327 -10.30 -8.65 28.68
C GLN A 327 -9.16 -9.54 29.22
N HIS A 328 -8.68 -10.45 28.39
CA HIS A 328 -7.54 -11.33 28.70
C HIS A 328 -6.20 -10.76 28.24
N GLY A 329 -6.16 -9.49 27.83
CA GLY A 329 -4.92 -8.79 27.47
C GLY A 329 -4.38 -9.12 26.08
N LEU A 330 -5.20 -9.63 25.15
CA LEU A 330 -4.82 -9.78 23.76
C LEU A 330 -5.09 -8.50 22.98
N GLY A 331 -4.18 -8.17 22.05
CA GLY A 331 -4.34 -7.12 21.03
C GLY A 331 -4.16 -7.69 19.63
N PHE A 332 -4.78 -7.09 18.62
CA PHE A 332 -4.68 -7.53 17.23
C PHE A 332 -4.48 -6.35 16.28
N VAL A 333 -3.28 -6.25 15.76
CA VAL A 333 -2.90 -5.33 14.68
C VAL A 333 -3.19 -6.03 13.37
N THR A 334 -4.26 -5.61 12.69
CA THR A 334 -4.82 -6.27 11.51
C THR A 334 -4.11 -5.87 10.23
N GLU A 335 -4.09 -6.75 9.22
CA GLU A 335 -3.55 -6.50 7.89
C GLU A 335 -4.24 -5.30 7.20
N GLU A 336 -5.60 -5.30 7.17
CA GLU A 336 -6.39 -4.22 6.57
C GLU A 336 -6.67 -3.09 7.56
N ARG A 337 -5.70 -2.19 7.76
CA ARG A 337 -5.80 -1.07 8.70
C ARG A 337 -7.05 -0.23 8.55
N LYS A 338 -7.42 0.08 7.30
CA LYS A 338 -8.53 0.99 6.98
C LYS A 338 -9.90 0.38 7.21
N LYS A 339 -10.01 -0.94 7.16
CA LYS A 339 -11.25 -1.68 7.30
C LYS A 339 -11.45 -2.19 8.73
N ASP A 340 -10.41 -2.83 9.28
CA ASP A 340 -10.50 -3.58 10.52
C ASP A 340 -9.69 -2.94 11.67
N GLY A 341 -8.69 -2.11 11.35
CA GLY A 341 -7.78 -1.53 12.33
C GLY A 341 -8.26 -0.23 12.96
N LEU A 342 -8.87 0.66 12.17
CA LEU A 342 -9.26 2.02 12.56
C LEU A 342 -10.69 2.33 12.12
N VAL A 343 -11.33 3.21 12.88
CA VAL A 343 -12.55 3.90 12.45
C VAL A 343 -12.11 5.24 11.82
N LEU A 344 -11.95 5.26 10.50
CA LEU A 344 -11.31 6.35 9.76
C LEU A 344 -11.97 7.71 9.92
N ILE A 345 -13.30 7.73 10.11
CA ILE A 345 -14.10 8.95 10.31
C ILE A 345 -14.02 9.51 11.74
N LEU A 346 -13.40 8.77 12.66
CA LEU A 346 -13.18 9.22 14.03
C LEU A 346 -11.82 9.88 14.21
N PRO A 347 -11.69 10.81 15.18
CA PRO A 347 -10.43 11.42 15.55
C PRO A 347 -9.39 10.41 16.07
N VAL A 348 -8.12 10.82 16.04
CA VAL A 348 -7.02 10.06 16.65
C VAL A 348 -7.32 9.70 18.11
N CYS A 349 -7.82 10.66 18.90
CA CYS A 349 -8.15 10.44 20.30
C CYS A 349 -9.13 9.27 20.50
N GLU A 350 -10.21 9.23 19.74
CA GLU A 350 -11.24 8.19 19.87
C GLU A 350 -10.73 6.83 19.40
N ASN A 351 -9.92 6.80 18.34
CA ASN A 351 -9.29 5.56 17.87
C ASN A 351 -8.30 4.99 18.90
N VAL A 352 -7.49 5.84 19.55
CA VAL A 352 -6.52 5.38 20.58
C VAL A 352 -7.22 4.72 21.75
N VAL A 353 -8.35 5.25 22.21
CA VAL A 353 -9.03 4.73 23.40
C VAL A 353 -10.12 3.69 23.08
N LEU A 354 -10.31 3.34 21.81
CA LEU A 354 -11.41 2.48 21.36
C LEU A 354 -11.44 1.11 22.07
N ALA A 355 -10.28 0.50 22.32
CA ALA A 355 -10.16 -0.78 23.01
C ALA A 355 -10.13 -0.65 24.54
N SER A 356 -9.93 0.56 25.09
CA SER A 356 -9.81 0.84 26.52
C SER A 356 -11.00 1.56 27.13
N HIS A 357 -12.17 1.55 26.47
CA HIS A 357 -13.37 2.26 26.93
C HIS A 357 -13.76 1.96 28.37
N LYS A 358 -13.69 0.70 28.81
CA LYS A 358 -13.99 0.33 30.21
C LYS A 358 -13.08 1.04 31.22
N GLN A 359 -11.81 1.25 30.87
CA GLN A 359 -10.81 1.89 31.74
C GLN A 359 -10.92 3.42 31.71
N THR A 360 -11.57 3.96 30.67
CA THR A 360 -11.73 5.40 30.41
C THR A 360 -13.16 5.88 30.58
N SER A 361 -13.98 5.14 31.32
CA SER A 361 -15.38 5.47 31.60
C SER A 361 -15.67 5.37 33.09
N ILE A 362 -16.59 6.20 33.58
CA ILE A 362 -17.14 6.17 34.93
C ILE A 362 -18.59 5.64 34.81
N GLY A 363 -18.77 4.33 35.04
CA GLY A 363 -20.03 3.67 34.72
C GLY A 363 -20.33 3.75 33.21
N PRO A 364 -21.52 4.19 32.79
CA PRO A 364 -21.89 4.31 31.38
C PRO A 364 -21.36 5.60 30.70
N ILE A 365 -20.69 6.49 31.44
CA ILE A 365 -20.26 7.80 30.95
C ILE A 365 -18.78 7.79 30.67
N ALA A 366 -18.40 8.16 29.42
CA ALA A 366 -17.00 8.32 29.05
C ALA A 366 -16.34 9.52 29.72
N ASP A 367 -15.17 9.33 30.32
CA ASP A 367 -14.31 10.41 30.83
C ASP A 367 -13.49 11.00 29.69
N LEU A 368 -14.05 12.00 29.02
CA LEU A 368 -13.43 12.63 27.87
C LEU A 368 -12.07 13.28 28.19
N LYS A 369 -11.89 13.79 29.42
CA LYS A 369 -10.60 14.39 29.82
C LYS A 369 -9.53 13.31 29.93
N LYS A 370 -9.84 12.20 30.57
CA LYS A 370 -8.94 11.05 30.70
C LYS A 370 -8.60 10.47 29.32
N GLN A 371 -9.59 10.34 28.44
CA GLN A 371 -9.39 9.88 27.05
C GLN A 371 -8.43 10.78 26.28
N GLN A 372 -8.63 12.11 26.35
CA GLN A 372 -7.73 13.08 25.71
C GLN A 372 -6.31 12.99 26.26
N GLN A 373 -6.14 12.90 27.56
CA GLN A 373 -4.83 12.79 28.20
C GLN A 373 -4.09 11.51 27.78
N ILE A 374 -4.78 10.38 27.69
CA ILE A 374 -4.22 9.11 27.22
C ILE A 374 -3.75 9.27 25.77
N ALA A 375 -4.59 9.81 24.90
CA ALA A 375 -4.26 10.00 23.50
C ALA A 375 -3.07 10.96 23.31
N GLU A 376 -3.01 12.07 24.07
CA GLU A 376 -1.88 13.00 24.03
C GLU A 376 -0.57 12.35 24.50
N ASN A 377 -0.62 11.48 25.52
CA ASN A 377 0.53 10.74 25.98
C ASN A 377 1.07 9.80 24.90
N TYR A 378 0.22 8.97 24.29
CA TYR A 378 0.66 8.06 23.24
C TYR A 378 1.10 8.78 21.96
N VAL A 379 0.46 9.91 21.59
CA VAL A 379 0.91 10.72 20.46
C VAL A 379 2.36 11.19 20.67
N LYS A 380 2.74 11.54 21.88
CA LYS A 380 4.12 11.95 22.22
C LYS A 380 5.06 10.74 22.33
N GLU A 381 4.65 9.70 23.06
CA GLU A 381 5.45 8.52 23.38
C GLU A 381 5.94 7.78 22.14
N ILE A 382 5.01 7.50 21.20
CA ILE A 382 5.34 6.79 19.97
C ILE A 382 5.47 7.71 18.75
N ASN A 383 5.54 9.01 18.99
CA ASN A 383 5.78 10.03 17.97
C ASN A 383 4.80 9.94 16.79
N ILE A 384 3.48 10.01 17.05
CA ILE A 384 2.46 10.08 16.00
C ILE A 384 2.47 11.48 15.41
N LYS A 385 2.82 11.60 14.12
CA LYS A 385 2.80 12.88 13.40
C LYS A 385 1.36 13.27 13.08
N THR A 386 0.78 14.13 13.89
CA THR A 386 -0.56 14.68 13.73
C THR A 386 -0.58 16.15 14.22
N PRO A 387 -1.33 17.06 13.55
CA PRO A 387 -1.46 18.43 14.02
C PRO A 387 -2.22 18.53 15.34
N SER A 388 -3.09 17.57 15.64
CA SER A 388 -3.83 17.50 16.91
C SER A 388 -4.46 16.12 17.09
N ILE A 389 -4.79 15.74 18.33
CA ILE A 389 -5.54 14.51 18.64
C ILE A 389 -6.98 14.50 18.07
N LYS A 390 -7.48 15.67 17.63
CA LYS A 390 -8.80 15.84 16.98
C LYS A 390 -8.76 15.59 15.47
N GLN A 391 -7.57 15.41 14.88
CA GLN A 391 -7.41 15.08 13.48
C GLN A 391 -8.07 13.73 13.17
N LEU A 392 -8.86 13.66 12.10
CA LEU A 392 -9.47 12.41 11.66
C LEU A 392 -8.41 11.42 11.19
N ALA A 393 -8.57 10.15 11.54
CA ALA A 393 -7.61 9.09 11.21
C ALA A 393 -7.41 8.91 9.69
N VAL A 394 -8.43 9.19 8.88
CA VAL A 394 -8.37 9.16 7.40
C VAL A 394 -7.31 10.09 6.82
N ASN A 395 -7.00 11.19 7.49
CA ASN A 395 -6.07 12.21 7.02
C ASN A 395 -4.59 11.91 7.42
N LEU A 396 -4.33 10.83 8.13
CA LEU A 396 -2.99 10.43 8.52
C LEU A 396 -2.31 9.59 7.43
N SER A 397 -0.98 9.69 7.34
CA SER A 397 -0.18 8.75 6.54
C SER A 397 -0.30 7.32 7.07
N GLY A 398 -0.01 6.31 6.21
CA GLY A 398 -0.10 4.90 6.58
C GLY A 398 0.73 4.53 7.81
N GLY A 399 1.94 5.06 7.94
CA GLY A 399 2.79 4.84 9.12
C GLY A 399 2.20 5.44 10.40
N ASN A 400 1.58 6.64 10.33
CA ASN A 400 0.92 7.24 11.49
C ASN A 400 -0.39 6.53 11.83
N GLN A 401 -1.15 6.03 10.85
CA GLN A 401 -2.31 5.17 11.09
C GLN A 401 -1.90 3.89 11.85
N GLN A 402 -0.78 3.27 11.46
CA GLN A 402 -0.23 2.09 12.14
C GLN A 402 0.12 2.40 13.60
N LYS A 403 0.75 3.54 13.86
CA LYS A 403 1.06 4.00 15.23
C LYS A 403 -0.21 4.22 16.06
N VAL A 404 -1.29 4.77 15.46
CA VAL A 404 -2.58 4.91 16.17
C VAL A 404 -3.16 3.54 16.54
N ILE A 405 -3.04 2.52 15.67
CA ILE A 405 -3.45 1.15 16.00
C ILE A 405 -2.62 0.58 17.15
N LEU A 406 -1.30 0.78 17.14
CA LEU A 406 -0.43 0.37 18.24
C LEU A 406 -0.82 1.07 19.55
N ALA A 407 -1.02 2.39 19.51
CA ALA A 407 -1.49 3.15 20.68
C ALA A 407 -2.83 2.61 21.23
N LYS A 408 -3.74 2.19 20.35
CA LYS A 408 -5.00 1.55 20.74
C LYS A 408 -4.78 0.32 21.61
N TRP A 409 -3.88 -0.57 21.21
CA TRP A 409 -3.61 -1.81 21.95
C TRP A 409 -2.77 -1.59 23.20
N MET A 410 -1.81 -0.64 23.14
CA MET A 410 -1.05 -0.21 24.33
C MET A 410 -1.99 0.44 25.36
N SER A 411 -2.93 1.28 24.95
CA SER A 411 -3.91 1.91 25.86
C SER A 411 -4.86 0.90 26.53
N ALA A 412 -5.12 -0.23 25.86
CA ALA A 412 -5.86 -1.35 26.42
C ALA A 412 -5.04 -2.24 27.36
N ASN A 413 -3.74 -1.94 27.54
CA ASN A 413 -2.79 -2.73 28.32
C ASN A 413 -2.68 -4.17 27.81
N SER A 414 -2.67 -4.34 26.48
CA SER A 414 -2.50 -5.65 25.85
C SER A 414 -1.09 -6.17 26.06
N LYS A 415 -0.95 -7.41 26.59
CA LYS A 415 0.32 -8.08 26.88
C LYS A 415 0.71 -9.13 25.85
N ILE A 416 -0.24 -9.54 25.03
CA ILE A 416 -0.07 -10.50 23.95
C ILE A 416 -0.60 -9.81 22.69
N ILE A 417 0.30 -9.42 21.77
CA ILE A 417 -0.10 -8.65 20.60
C ILE A 417 0.15 -9.46 19.33
N ILE A 418 -0.93 -9.67 18.59
CA ILE A 418 -0.89 -10.30 17.28
C ILE A 418 -0.65 -9.21 16.24
N PHE A 419 0.35 -9.37 15.37
CA PHE A 419 0.68 -8.49 14.26
C PHE A 419 0.48 -9.25 12.94
N ASP A 420 -0.52 -8.87 12.18
CA ASP A 420 -0.78 -9.42 10.86
C ASP A 420 -0.31 -8.43 9.79
N GLU A 421 0.78 -8.75 9.12
CA GLU A 421 1.48 -7.92 8.14
C GLU A 421 1.64 -6.43 8.58
N PRO A 422 2.26 -6.15 9.75
CA PRO A 422 2.22 -4.82 10.38
C PRO A 422 2.89 -3.73 9.54
N THR A 423 3.70 -4.10 8.57
CA THR A 423 4.45 -3.17 7.73
C THR A 423 3.94 -3.08 6.29
N ARG A 424 2.79 -3.70 5.99
CA ARG A 424 2.17 -3.63 4.68
C ARG A 424 1.68 -2.22 4.37
N GLY A 425 2.06 -1.70 3.19
CA GLY A 425 1.64 -0.39 2.71
C GLY A 425 2.10 0.79 3.57
N ILE A 426 3.21 0.65 4.31
CA ILE A 426 3.90 1.75 4.97
C ILE A 426 5.29 1.96 4.34
N ASP A 427 5.81 3.18 4.45
CA ASP A 427 7.11 3.54 3.90
C ASP A 427 8.28 2.91 4.68
N VAL A 428 9.47 2.94 4.08
CA VAL A 428 10.68 2.28 4.63
C VAL A 428 11.07 2.88 5.98
N GLY A 429 10.96 4.20 6.13
CA GLY A 429 11.27 4.89 7.39
C GLY A 429 10.32 4.49 8.50
N ALA A 430 9.01 4.42 8.20
CA ALA A 430 8.01 4.02 9.17
C ALA A 430 8.10 2.52 9.55
N LYS A 431 8.57 1.62 8.65
CA LYS A 431 8.83 0.21 9.00
C LYS A 431 9.83 0.08 10.15
N ALA A 432 10.97 0.78 10.05
CA ALA A 432 11.99 0.77 11.09
C ALA A 432 11.45 1.29 12.44
N GLU A 433 10.56 2.28 12.41
CA GLU A 433 9.91 2.79 13.63
C GLU A 433 8.96 1.76 14.25
N VAL A 434 8.17 1.04 13.44
CA VAL A 434 7.31 -0.05 13.93
C VAL A 434 8.15 -1.16 14.56
N TYR A 435 9.27 -1.57 13.96
CA TYR A 435 10.15 -2.59 14.54
C TYR A 435 10.77 -2.14 15.87
N ARG A 436 11.13 -0.86 16.02
CA ARG A 436 11.60 -0.32 17.31
C ARG A 436 10.49 -0.37 18.38
N LEU A 437 9.26 -0.03 18.02
CA LEU A 437 8.11 -0.13 18.93
C LEU A 437 7.84 -1.58 19.33
N MET A 438 7.96 -2.54 18.42
CA MET A 438 7.85 -3.96 18.73
C MET A 438 8.95 -4.40 19.72
N ASN A 439 10.21 -3.98 19.52
CA ASN A 439 11.28 -4.27 20.45
C ASN A 439 11.01 -3.67 21.84
N GLN A 440 10.51 -2.42 21.89
CA GLN A 440 10.15 -1.77 23.16
C GLN A 440 9.06 -2.56 23.91
N LEU A 441 7.99 -3.01 23.23
CA LEU A 441 6.95 -3.85 23.84
C LEU A 441 7.53 -5.13 24.44
N LEU A 442 8.45 -5.76 23.73
CA LEU A 442 9.12 -6.99 24.22
C LEU A 442 10.04 -6.74 25.41
N ASP A 443 10.73 -5.60 25.45
CA ASP A 443 11.57 -5.19 26.58
C ASP A 443 10.72 -4.88 27.82
N ASP A 444 9.48 -4.41 27.62
CA ASP A 444 8.47 -4.23 28.67
C ASP A 444 7.86 -5.58 29.15
N GLY A 445 8.29 -6.70 28.56
CA GLY A 445 7.85 -8.05 28.91
C GLY A 445 6.56 -8.50 28.23
N ASP A 446 6.11 -7.78 27.21
CA ASP A 446 5.00 -8.21 26.37
C ASP A 446 5.46 -9.32 25.41
N CYS A 447 4.56 -10.03 24.74
CA CYS A 447 4.90 -11.03 23.74
C CYS A 447 4.16 -10.79 22.44
N ILE A 448 4.77 -11.21 21.32
CA ILE A 448 4.30 -10.90 19.98
C ILE A 448 4.14 -12.18 19.16
N ILE A 449 2.98 -12.29 18.50
CA ILE A 449 2.72 -13.27 17.42
C ILE A 449 2.74 -12.48 16.12
N MET A 450 3.64 -12.81 15.19
CA MET A 450 3.82 -12.06 13.95
C MET A 450 3.54 -12.94 12.74
N ILE A 451 2.76 -12.41 11.78
CA ILE A 451 2.42 -13.02 10.50
C ILE A 451 3.04 -12.20 9.38
#